data_7de265fc8e519f301962268bde3734a7
#
_entry.id   7de265fc8e519f301962268bde3734a7
#
_cell.length_a   1.000
_cell.length_b   1.000
_cell.length_c   1.000
_cell.angle_alpha   90.00
_cell.angle_beta   90.00
_cell.angle_gamma   90.00
#
_symmetry.space_group_name_H-M   'P 1'
#
loop_
_entity.id
_entity.type
_entity.pdbx_description
1 polymer ?
#
loop_
_entity_poly.entity_id
_entity_poly.type
_entity_poly.pdbx_seq_one_letter_code
_entity_poly.pdbx_strand_id
1 'polypeptide(L)'
;MYIKPLKIGNVNLENNILLAPRAGITALPFRMICKKFGPSLVCTEMVSAKALFYGDEKTKKLLNTKNEKRPIAVQIFGSDIESMVYATKYLQDKADIIDINMGCPAPKVVKNGDGSRLLLNLELVKQII
;
A
#
# COMPACT_ATOMS: atom_id res chain seq x y z
N MET A 1 15.70 19.99 14.03
CA MET A 1 14.80 20.09 12.87
C MET A 1 13.99 18.81 12.78
N TYR A 2 12.67 18.88 12.76
CA TYR A 2 11.80 17.68 12.79
C TYR A 2 11.67 17.01 11.42
N ILE A 3 11.78 17.79 10.33
CA ILE A 3 11.74 17.27 8.96
C ILE A 3 13.18 16.90 8.58
N LYS A 4 13.39 15.61 8.24
CA LYS A 4 14.70 15.04 7.94
C LYS A 4 14.58 13.96 6.87
N PRO A 5 15.64 13.68 6.11
CA PRO A 5 15.66 12.55 5.18
C PRO A 5 15.32 11.23 5.87
N LEU A 6 14.67 10.34 5.13
CA LEU A 6 14.30 9.00 5.58
C LEU A 6 14.76 7.99 4.54
N LYS A 7 15.18 6.80 4.99
CA LYS A 7 15.49 5.68 4.11
C LYS A 7 14.62 4.49 4.49
N ILE A 8 13.94 3.90 3.51
CA ILE A 8 13.15 2.68 3.66
C ILE A 8 13.71 1.64 2.69
N GLY A 9 14.34 0.59 3.21
CA GLY A 9 15.08 -0.36 2.39
C GLY A 9 16.13 0.35 1.53
N ASN A 10 16.00 0.25 0.21
CA ASN A 10 16.88 0.92 -0.76
C ASN A 10 16.32 2.26 -1.27
N VAL A 11 15.13 2.66 -0.82
CA VAL A 11 14.48 3.89 -1.25
C VAL A 11 14.88 5.05 -0.34
N ASN A 12 15.51 6.06 -0.93
CA ASN A 12 15.86 7.30 -0.23
C ASN A 12 14.74 8.33 -0.42
N LEU A 13 14.26 8.88 0.68
CA LEU A 13 13.22 9.90 0.74
C LEU A 13 13.82 11.23 1.18
N GLU A 14 13.47 12.31 0.48
CA GLU A 14 13.98 13.66 0.78
C GLU A 14 13.58 14.14 2.18
N ASN A 15 12.47 13.65 2.69
CA ASN A 15 11.97 13.96 4.02
C ASN A 15 11.12 12.81 4.59
N ASN A 16 10.74 12.93 5.85
CA ASN A 16 9.93 11.95 6.58
C ASN A 16 8.41 12.29 6.58
N ILE A 17 7.96 13.10 5.63
CA ILE A 17 6.53 13.38 5.42
C ILE A 17 6.01 12.41 4.36
N LEU A 18 4.98 11.64 4.73
CA LEU A 18 4.37 10.63 3.88
C LEU A 18 2.86 10.85 3.83
N LEU A 19 2.27 10.73 2.64
CA LEU A 19 0.82 10.72 2.51
C LEU A 19 0.31 9.31 2.81
N ALA A 20 -0.44 9.17 3.90
CA ALA A 20 -1.05 7.91 4.29
C ALA A 20 -2.14 7.46 3.30
N PRO A 21 -2.34 6.14 3.11
CA PRO A 21 -3.42 5.62 2.29
C PRO A 21 -4.80 5.90 2.91
N ARG A 22 -5.76 6.28 2.09
CA ARG A 22 -7.15 6.45 2.53
C ARG A 22 -8.12 6.04 1.43
N ALA A 23 -8.89 4.99 1.69
CA ALA A 23 -9.88 4.46 0.76
C ALA A 23 -10.89 5.54 0.34
N GLY A 24 -11.17 5.63 -0.95
CA GLY A 24 -12.04 6.63 -1.55
C GLY A 24 -11.45 8.05 -1.64
N ILE A 25 -10.22 8.27 -1.19
CA ILE A 25 -9.59 9.60 -1.17
C ILE A 25 -8.24 9.59 -1.90
N THR A 26 -7.33 8.68 -1.59
CA THR A 26 -5.97 8.70 -2.15
C THR A 26 -5.89 8.07 -3.54
N ALA A 27 -6.89 8.35 -4.38
CA ALA A 27 -6.84 8.09 -5.81
C ALA A 27 -5.77 8.96 -6.49
N LEU A 28 -5.33 8.57 -7.68
CA LEU A 28 -4.23 9.21 -8.40
C LEU A 28 -4.31 10.75 -8.45
N PRO A 29 -5.46 11.39 -8.79
CA PRO A 29 -5.52 12.85 -8.86
C PRO A 29 -5.21 13.52 -7.51
N PHE A 30 -5.71 12.97 -6.42
CA PHE A 30 -5.46 13.50 -5.08
C PHE A 30 -3.98 13.36 -4.68
N ARG A 31 -3.37 12.20 -4.93
CA ARG A 31 -1.95 11.99 -4.68
C ARG A 31 -1.07 12.96 -5.46
N MET A 32 -1.40 13.19 -6.75
CA MET A 32 -0.68 14.15 -7.59
C MET A 32 -0.77 15.59 -7.06
N ILE A 33 -1.92 15.98 -6.52
CA ILE A 33 -2.07 17.29 -5.86
C ILE A 33 -1.22 17.32 -4.58
N CYS A 34 -1.35 16.33 -3.71
CA CYS A 34 -0.59 16.27 -2.46
C CYS A 34 0.91 16.34 -2.68
N LYS A 35 1.43 15.67 -3.72
CA LYS A 35 2.87 15.70 -4.05
C LYS A 35 3.42 17.11 -4.27
N LYS A 36 2.60 18.06 -4.71
CA LYS A 36 3.01 19.47 -4.89
C LYS A 36 3.28 20.18 -3.57
N PHE A 37 2.79 19.64 -2.46
CA PHE A 37 2.97 20.20 -1.11
C PHE A 37 4.12 19.56 -0.33
N GLY A 38 4.91 18.69 -0.97
CA GLY A 38 6.23 18.29 -0.48
C GLY A 38 6.35 16.95 0.26
N PRO A 39 5.31 16.08 0.39
CA PRO A 39 5.57 14.74 0.93
C PRO A 39 6.54 13.99 0.01
N SER A 40 7.52 13.34 0.59
CA SER A 40 8.52 12.58 -0.17
C SER A 40 7.99 11.24 -0.67
N LEU A 41 6.96 10.69 -0.02
CA LEU A 41 6.29 9.47 -0.43
C LEU A 41 4.77 9.66 -0.39
N VAL A 42 4.08 9.08 -1.35
CA VAL A 42 2.62 8.96 -1.36
C VAL A 42 2.24 7.49 -1.48
N CYS A 43 1.13 7.12 -0.82
CA CYS A 43 0.63 5.75 -0.85
C CYS A 43 -0.72 5.68 -1.58
N THR A 44 -0.92 4.63 -2.37
CA THR A 44 -2.20 4.36 -3.04
C THR A 44 -3.29 4.04 -2.01
N GLU A 45 -4.54 3.95 -2.45
CA GLU A 45 -5.58 3.28 -1.66
C GLU A 45 -5.18 1.82 -1.42
N MET A 46 -5.69 1.23 -0.34
CA MET A 46 -5.42 -0.18 -0.05
C MET A 46 -6.10 -1.10 -1.06
N VAL A 47 -5.37 -2.07 -1.58
CA VAL A 47 -5.80 -3.00 -2.62
C VAL A 47 -5.87 -4.41 -2.07
N SER A 48 -6.99 -5.11 -2.31
CA SER A 48 -7.12 -6.51 -1.91
C SER A 48 -6.20 -7.40 -2.73
N ALA A 49 -5.28 -8.09 -2.07
CA ALA A 49 -4.40 -9.07 -2.69
C ALA A 49 -5.20 -10.20 -3.35
N LYS A 50 -6.24 -10.67 -2.68
CA LYS A 50 -7.13 -11.72 -3.18
C LYS A 50 -7.93 -11.28 -4.41
N ALA A 51 -8.45 -10.06 -4.42
CA ALA A 51 -9.15 -9.53 -5.59
C ALA A 51 -8.19 -9.38 -6.79
N LEU A 52 -6.96 -8.98 -6.54
CA LEU A 52 -5.92 -8.89 -7.57
C LEU A 52 -5.55 -10.29 -8.11
N PHE A 53 -5.43 -11.28 -7.23
CA PHE A 53 -5.17 -12.68 -7.59
C PHE A 53 -6.23 -13.25 -8.53
N TYR A 54 -7.50 -12.94 -8.28
CA TYR A 54 -8.61 -13.35 -9.15
C TYR A 54 -8.87 -12.41 -10.34
N GLY A 55 -7.98 -11.46 -10.58
CA GLY A 55 -8.02 -10.63 -11.79
C GLY A 55 -9.07 -9.53 -11.81
N ASP A 56 -9.56 -9.07 -10.64
CA ASP A 56 -10.59 -8.03 -10.57
C ASP A 56 -10.13 -6.71 -11.22
N GLU A 57 -10.81 -6.31 -12.28
CA GLU A 57 -10.46 -5.13 -13.06
C GLU A 57 -10.68 -3.80 -12.31
N LYS A 58 -11.61 -3.76 -11.35
CA LYS A 58 -11.82 -2.58 -10.51
C LYS A 58 -10.62 -2.37 -9.59
N THR A 59 -10.12 -3.46 -9.01
CA THR A 59 -8.91 -3.47 -8.19
C THR A 59 -7.68 -3.01 -8.98
N LYS A 60 -7.52 -3.47 -10.21
CA LYS A 60 -6.42 -3.03 -11.08
C LYS A 60 -6.45 -1.52 -11.37
N LYS A 61 -7.64 -0.92 -11.49
CA LYS A 61 -7.79 0.53 -11.69
C LYS A 61 -7.28 1.36 -10.50
N LEU A 62 -7.37 0.84 -9.27
CA LEU A 62 -6.83 1.50 -8.08
C LEU A 62 -5.30 1.58 -8.09
N LEU A 63 -4.64 0.71 -8.87
CA LEU A 63 -3.19 0.67 -9.04
C LEU A 63 -2.67 1.64 -10.10
N ASN A 64 -3.51 2.55 -10.59
CA ASN A 64 -3.07 3.52 -11.58
C ASN A 64 -2.09 4.53 -10.96
N THR A 65 -0.87 4.49 -11.45
CA THR A 65 0.23 5.39 -11.08
C THR A 65 0.81 6.12 -12.29
N LYS A 66 0.03 6.19 -13.38
CA LYS A 66 0.49 6.80 -14.64
C LYS A 66 0.88 8.27 -14.44
N ASN A 67 2.08 8.61 -14.87
CA ASN A 67 2.66 9.96 -14.75
C ASN A 67 2.84 10.45 -13.31
N GLU A 68 2.74 9.58 -12.32
CA GLU A 68 2.99 9.92 -10.93
C GLU A 68 4.49 9.96 -10.64
N LYS A 69 4.95 11.06 -10.01
CA LYS A 69 6.37 11.19 -9.61
C LYS A 69 6.72 10.16 -8.53
N ARG A 70 7.75 9.38 -8.78
CA ARG A 70 8.29 8.42 -7.80
C ARG A 70 9.08 9.13 -6.68
N PRO A 71 9.26 8.52 -5.49
CA PRO A 71 8.80 7.18 -5.14
C PRO A 71 7.30 7.09 -4.81
N ILE A 72 6.75 5.88 -5.01
CA ILE A 72 5.33 5.56 -4.78
C ILE A 72 5.27 4.30 -3.93
N ALA A 73 4.46 4.32 -2.87
CA ALA A 73 4.06 3.11 -2.15
C ALA A 73 2.71 2.60 -2.66
N VAL A 74 2.59 1.30 -2.84
CA VAL A 74 1.31 0.64 -3.09
C VAL A 74 0.94 -0.17 -1.87
N GLN A 75 -0.23 0.13 -1.28
CA GLN A 75 -0.71 -0.63 -0.12
C GLN A 75 -1.60 -1.79 -0.55
N ILE A 76 -1.26 -2.97 -0.04
CA ILE A 76 -2.06 -4.18 -0.19
C ILE A 76 -2.58 -4.67 1.17
N PHE A 77 -3.69 -5.41 1.15
CA PHE A 77 -4.19 -6.11 2.33
C PHE A 77 -4.65 -7.52 1.98
N GLY A 78 -4.52 -8.42 2.92
CA GLY A 78 -4.90 -9.81 2.79
C GLY A 78 -4.32 -10.64 3.93
N SER A 79 -4.88 -11.83 4.14
CA SER A 79 -4.44 -12.84 5.11
C SER A 79 -4.10 -14.18 4.45
N ASP A 80 -4.29 -14.30 3.16
CA ASP A 80 -3.95 -15.47 2.37
C ASP A 80 -2.57 -15.32 1.74
N ILE A 81 -1.65 -16.22 2.08
CA ILE A 81 -0.23 -16.13 1.70
C ILE A 81 -0.07 -16.14 0.18
N GLU A 82 -0.78 -17.03 -0.52
CA GLU A 82 -0.65 -17.18 -1.96
C GLU A 82 -1.04 -15.90 -2.70
N SER A 83 -2.18 -15.31 -2.32
CA SER A 83 -2.64 -14.03 -2.87
C SER A 83 -1.68 -12.88 -2.56
N MET A 84 -1.11 -12.84 -1.34
CA MET A 84 -0.14 -11.81 -0.95
C MET A 84 1.14 -11.91 -1.74
N VAL A 85 1.68 -13.12 -1.93
CA VAL A 85 2.86 -13.37 -2.78
C VAL A 85 2.59 -12.99 -4.23
N TYR A 86 1.42 -13.37 -4.76
CA TYR A 86 1.02 -12.98 -6.12
C TYR A 86 0.96 -11.46 -6.27
N ALA A 87 0.26 -10.78 -5.35
CA ALA A 87 0.11 -9.33 -5.39
C ALA A 87 1.48 -8.62 -5.33
N THR A 88 2.38 -9.09 -4.47
CA THR A 88 3.74 -8.55 -4.35
C THR A 88 4.51 -8.69 -5.66
N LYS A 89 4.50 -9.89 -6.28
CA LYS A 89 5.15 -10.11 -7.59
C LYS A 89 4.53 -9.26 -8.70
N TYR A 90 3.21 -9.13 -8.71
CA TYR A 90 2.50 -8.30 -9.70
C TYR A 90 2.86 -6.81 -9.59
N LEU A 91 3.20 -6.35 -8.39
CA LEU A 91 3.51 -4.94 -8.08
C LEU A 91 5.00 -4.61 -8.13
N GLN A 92 5.87 -5.60 -8.25
CA GLN A 92 7.32 -5.47 -8.15
C GLN A 92 7.91 -4.35 -9.04
N ASP A 93 7.40 -4.22 -10.27
CA ASP A 93 7.86 -3.20 -11.22
C ASP A 93 7.00 -1.91 -11.21
N LYS A 94 5.92 -1.90 -10.42
CA LYS A 94 4.93 -0.81 -10.39
C LYS A 94 5.06 0.10 -9.17
N ALA A 95 5.69 -0.37 -8.11
CA ALA A 95 5.86 0.34 -6.84
C ALA A 95 7.33 0.39 -6.43
N ASP A 96 7.72 1.43 -5.71
CA ASP A 96 9.04 1.49 -5.04
C ASP A 96 8.99 0.83 -3.67
N ILE A 97 7.82 0.86 -3.04
CA ILE A 97 7.55 0.26 -1.73
C ILE A 97 6.19 -0.45 -1.81
N ILE A 98 6.16 -1.69 -1.32
CA ILE A 98 4.91 -2.40 -1.07
C ILE A 98 4.62 -2.30 0.41
N ASP A 99 3.47 -1.69 0.72
CA ASP A 99 3.02 -1.46 2.09
C ASP A 99 1.92 -2.48 2.43
N ILE A 100 2.06 -3.17 3.56
CA ILE A 100 1.10 -4.20 4.00
C ILE A 100 0.20 -3.62 5.07
N ASN A 101 -1.11 -3.55 4.79
CA ASN A 101 -2.09 -3.05 5.75
C ASN A 101 -2.35 -4.06 6.87
N MET A 102 -1.99 -3.68 8.09
CA MET A 102 -2.27 -4.40 9.33
C MET A 102 -3.04 -3.53 10.35
N GLY A 103 -3.68 -2.46 9.89
CA GLY A 103 -4.32 -1.48 10.77
C GLY A 103 -5.80 -1.21 10.49
N CYS A 104 -6.31 -1.54 9.31
CA CYS A 104 -7.69 -1.24 8.94
C CYS A 104 -8.69 -1.99 9.83
N PRO A 105 -9.58 -1.28 10.57
CA PRO A 105 -10.57 -1.91 11.45
C PRO A 105 -11.93 -2.13 10.75
N ALA A 106 -12.05 -1.82 9.46
CA ALA A 106 -13.32 -1.89 8.75
C ALA A 106 -13.92 -3.30 8.79
N PRO A 107 -15.24 -3.44 9.13
CA PRO A 107 -15.85 -4.75 9.30
C PRO A 107 -15.68 -5.70 8.11
N LYS A 108 -15.75 -5.17 6.89
CA LYS A 108 -15.52 -5.95 5.65
C LYS A 108 -14.12 -6.52 5.53
N VAL A 109 -13.13 -5.85 6.12
CA VAL A 109 -11.72 -6.26 6.10
C VAL A 109 -11.47 -7.26 7.23
N VAL A 110 -11.78 -6.88 8.47
CA VAL A 110 -11.47 -7.72 9.65
C VAL A 110 -12.26 -9.03 9.69
N LYS A 111 -13.45 -9.09 9.09
CA LYS A 111 -14.23 -10.32 8.99
C LYS A 111 -13.48 -11.44 8.25
N ASN A 112 -12.64 -11.09 7.31
CA ASN A 112 -11.84 -12.03 6.51
C ASN A 112 -10.48 -12.37 7.14
N GLY A 113 -10.16 -11.83 8.32
CA GLY A 113 -8.85 -12.01 8.95
C GLY A 113 -7.82 -10.96 8.54
N ASP A 114 -8.20 -10.00 7.69
CA ASP A 114 -7.32 -8.99 7.12
C ASP A 114 -7.20 -7.74 8.01
N GLY A 115 -6.35 -6.81 7.62
CA GLY A 115 -6.18 -5.51 8.28
C GLY A 115 -5.74 -5.68 9.73
N SER A 116 -6.39 -4.98 10.67
CA SER A 116 -6.04 -5.05 12.08
C SER A 116 -6.22 -6.44 12.71
N ARG A 117 -7.08 -7.27 12.13
CA ARG A 117 -7.30 -8.66 12.59
C ARG A 117 -6.05 -9.54 12.39
N LEU A 118 -5.24 -9.23 11.39
CA LEU A 118 -4.02 -9.96 11.09
C LEU A 118 -3.03 -9.95 12.27
N LEU A 119 -2.99 -8.86 13.05
CA LEU A 119 -2.13 -8.74 14.23
C LEU A 119 -2.45 -9.73 15.37
N LEU A 120 -3.59 -10.41 15.32
CA LEU A 120 -3.93 -11.47 16.27
C LEU A 120 -3.29 -12.81 15.90
N ASN A 121 -2.64 -12.92 14.73
CA ASN A 121 -1.97 -14.13 14.26
C ASN A 121 -0.54 -13.81 13.81
N LEU A 122 0.38 -13.69 14.75
CA LEU A 122 1.76 -13.29 14.48
C LEU A 122 2.53 -14.32 13.63
N GLU A 123 2.15 -15.60 13.70
CA GLU A 123 2.78 -16.63 12.86
C GLU A 123 2.40 -16.43 11.39
N LEU A 124 1.15 -16.06 11.12
CA LEU A 124 0.71 -15.70 9.76
C LEU A 124 1.40 -14.42 9.26
N VAL A 125 1.55 -13.42 10.15
CA VAL A 125 2.31 -12.20 9.83
C VAL A 125 3.73 -12.52 9.38
N LYS A 126 4.44 -13.38 10.12
CA LYS A 126 5.80 -13.82 9.75
C LYS A 126 5.86 -14.52 8.39
N GLN A 127 4.82 -15.25 8.02
CA GLN A 127 4.77 -15.97 6.75
C GLN A 127 4.46 -15.02 5.56
N ILE A 128 3.77 -13.91 5.83
CA ILE A 128 3.42 -12.91 4.81
C ILE A 128 4.59 -11.98 4.52
N ILE A 129 5.41 -11.65 5.52
CA ILE A 129 6.58 -10.77 5.40
C ILE A 129 7.80 -11.55 4.91
#